data_84ebf50d40937bda17beca1e833ac093
#
_entry.id   84ebf50d40937bda17beca1e833ac093
#
_cell.length_a   1.000
_cell.length_b   1.000
_cell.length_c   1.000
_cell.angle_alpha   90.00
_cell.angle_beta   90.00
_cell.angle_gamma   90.00
#
_symmetry.space_group_name_H-M   'P 1'
#
loop_
_entity.id
_entity.type
_entity.pdbx_description
1 polymer ?
#
loop_
_entity_poly.entity_id
_entity_poly.type
_entity_poly.pdbx_seq_one_letter_code
_entity_poly.pdbx_strand_id
1 'polypeptide(L)'
;ARDQARYYQHSELGYNYRMSNVVAGIGRGQLLHLEEHKALKKAIYQQYKEALADIDEITMNPLNPDGDANNWLSCITLKEGSRVTPNDIMDALDAENIESRPIWKPMHLQPIYAGAEFFMADGQQLNTAKVKGDNGEDWDRSVSGDIFRRGLCLPSDIKNTQEDMQRIIEIVRGCFK
;
A
#
# COMPACT_ATOMS: atom_id res chain seq x y z
N ALA A 1 6.34 -13.05 33.26
CA ALA A 1 7.75 -13.39 33.42
C ALA A 1 8.38 -13.00 34.78
N ARG A 2 7.71 -12.17 35.59
CA ARG A 2 8.19 -11.82 36.93
C ARG A 2 7.60 -12.80 37.95
N ASP A 3 8.48 -13.46 38.73
CA ASP A 3 8.08 -14.38 39.79
C ASP A 3 7.45 -13.64 40.98
N GLN A 4 6.59 -14.31 41.71
CA GLN A 4 6.05 -13.80 42.98
C GLN A 4 7.09 -13.94 44.08
N ALA A 5 7.97 -12.94 44.21
CA ALA A 5 9.01 -12.87 45.22
C ALA A 5 9.14 -11.45 45.75
N ARG A 6 9.77 -11.28 46.92
CA ARG A 6 10.06 -9.93 47.50
C ARG A 6 11.14 -9.17 46.69
N TYR A 7 11.88 -9.87 45.86
CA TYR A 7 12.91 -9.36 44.96
C TYR A 7 12.52 -9.60 43.49
N TYR A 8 13.20 -8.97 42.57
CA TYR A 8 12.96 -9.17 41.14
C TYR A 8 13.66 -10.43 40.66
N GLN A 9 12.88 -11.41 40.25
CA GLN A 9 13.32 -12.63 39.64
C GLN A 9 12.43 -12.98 38.45
N HIS A 10 13.01 -13.57 37.42
CA HIS A 10 12.33 -13.96 36.21
C HIS A 10 12.76 -15.39 35.84
N SER A 11 11.84 -16.34 35.88
CA SER A 11 12.04 -17.73 35.46
C SER A 11 11.77 -17.92 33.96
N GLU A 12 11.08 -16.99 33.35
CA GLU A 12 10.69 -17.05 31.94
C GLU A 12 11.07 -15.77 31.22
N LEU A 13 11.33 -15.88 29.89
CA LEU A 13 11.54 -14.72 29.04
C LEU A 13 10.24 -13.91 28.93
N GLY A 14 10.33 -12.63 29.18
CA GLY A 14 9.23 -11.69 29.02
C GLY A 14 9.64 -10.42 28.31
N TYR A 15 8.67 -9.70 27.84
CA TYR A 15 8.88 -8.48 27.06
C TYR A 15 8.14 -7.28 27.70
N ASN A 16 8.74 -6.12 27.58
CA ASN A 16 8.14 -4.87 28.02
C ASN A 16 7.67 -4.05 26.81
N TYR A 17 6.48 -4.30 26.33
CA TYR A 17 5.89 -3.58 25.19
C TYR A 17 5.40 -2.17 25.52
N ARG A 18 5.95 -1.52 26.53
CA ARG A 18 5.55 -0.14 26.88
C ARG A 18 6.17 0.87 25.94
N MET A 19 5.39 1.90 25.62
CA MET A 19 5.87 3.05 24.88
C MET A 19 6.87 3.84 25.76
N SER A 20 8.05 4.15 25.19
CA SER A 20 9.00 5.02 25.87
C SER A 20 8.54 6.49 25.87
N ASN A 21 9.04 7.30 26.80
CA ASN A 21 8.73 8.73 26.85
C ASN A 21 9.18 9.47 25.57
N VAL A 22 10.27 9.02 24.93
CA VAL A 22 10.73 9.59 23.67
C VAL A 22 9.72 9.33 22.56
N VAL A 23 9.26 8.09 22.40
CA VAL A 23 8.24 7.73 21.41
C VAL A 23 6.93 8.46 21.70
N ALA A 24 6.50 8.56 22.96
CA ALA A 24 5.31 9.30 23.36
C ALA A 24 5.45 10.81 23.04
N GLY A 25 6.62 11.40 23.25
CA GLY A 25 6.92 12.80 22.93
C GLY A 25 6.82 13.07 21.42
N ILE A 26 7.40 12.21 20.59
CA ILE A 26 7.29 12.27 19.13
C ILE A 26 5.82 12.15 18.70
N GLY A 27 5.09 11.17 19.26
CA GLY A 27 3.67 10.98 18.93
C GLY A 27 2.82 12.20 19.28
N ARG A 28 3.07 12.85 20.44
CA ARG A 28 2.37 14.10 20.80
C ARG A 28 2.68 15.23 19.84
N GLY A 29 3.94 15.35 19.38
CA GLY A 29 4.31 16.35 18.39
C GLY A 29 3.59 16.12 17.04
N GLN A 30 3.56 14.88 16.57
CA GLN A 30 2.87 14.52 15.32
C GLN A 30 1.36 14.75 15.40
N LEU A 31 0.74 14.50 16.56
CA LEU A 31 -0.69 14.69 16.77
C LEU A 31 -1.15 16.13 16.55
N LEU A 32 -0.28 17.12 16.79
CA LEU A 32 -0.58 18.54 16.56
C LEU A 32 -0.81 18.87 15.07
N HIS A 33 -0.28 18.05 14.17
CA HIS A 33 -0.34 18.24 12.72
C HIS A 33 -1.22 17.20 12.00
N LEU A 34 -1.90 16.33 12.75
CA LEU A 34 -2.63 15.19 12.18
C LEU A 34 -3.70 15.64 11.18
N GLU A 35 -4.53 16.59 11.53
CA GLU A 35 -5.64 17.06 10.68
C GLU A 35 -5.12 17.80 9.44
N GLU A 36 -4.07 18.60 9.59
CA GLU A 36 -3.39 19.24 8.47
C GLU A 36 -2.83 18.21 7.48
N HIS A 37 -2.08 17.23 7.98
CA HIS A 37 -1.50 16.18 7.13
C HIS A 37 -2.58 15.35 6.45
N LYS A 38 -3.67 15.04 7.14
CA LYS A 38 -4.81 14.32 6.58
C LYS A 38 -5.49 15.11 5.46
N ALA A 39 -5.67 16.42 5.63
CA ALA A 39 -6.23 17.29 4.60
C ALA A 39 -5.32 17.35 3.35
N LEU A 40 -4.00 17.47 3.53
CA LEU A 40 -3.04 17.47 2.43
C LEU A 40 -3.03 16.13 1.68
N LYS A 41 -3.07 15.01 2.38
CA LYS A 41 -3.18 13.68 1.77
C LYS A 41 -4.46 13.50 0.96
N LYS A 42 -5.57 13.99 1.47
CA LYS A 42 -6.85 13.98 0.77
C LYS A 42 -6.80 14.84 -0.50
N ALA A 43 -6.16 15.99 -0.46
CA ALA A 43 -5.98 16.85 -1.63
C ALA A 43 -5.14 16.17 -2.73
N ILE A 44 -4.05 15.48 -2.37
CA ILE A 44 -3.23 14.70 -3.31
C ILE A 44 -4.07 13.59 -3.97
N TYR A 45 -4.81 12.82 -3.18
CA TYR A 45 -5.70 11.78 -3.71
C TYR A 45 -6.74 12.35 -4.69
N GLN A 46 -7.36 13.46 -4.34
CA GLN A 46 -8.37 14.10 -5.19
C GLN A 46 -7.77 14.62 -6.50
N GLN A 47 -6.57 15.21 -6.44
CA GLN A 47 -5.86 15.68 -7.62
C GLN A 47 -5.55 14.54 -8.61
N TYR A 48 -5.07 13.39 -8.13
CA TYR A 48 -4.89 12.19 -8.97
C TYR A 48 -6.21 11.71 -9.55
N LYS A 49 -7.25 11.62 -8.71
CA LYS A 49 -8.56 11.14 -9.11
C LYS A 49 -9.15 11.97 -10.24
N GLU A 50 -9.02 13.30 -10.17
CA GLU A 50 -9.51 14.23 -11.22
C GLU A 50 -8.65 14.17 -12.47
N ALA A 51 -7.33 14.18 -12.30
CA ALA A 51 -6.40 14.24 -13.42
C ALA A 51 -6.30 12.93 -14.24
N LEU A 52 -6.70 11.81 -13.67
CA LEU A 52 -6.65 10.48 -14.32
C LEU A 52 -8.06 9.94 -14.66
N ALA A 53 -9.11 10.72 -14.44
CA ALA A 53 -10.50 10.27 -14.56
C ALA A 53 -10.93 9.92 -16.00
N ASP A 54 -10.24 10.44 -17.00
CA ASP A 54 -10.50 10.19 -18.43
C ASP A 54 -9.72 9.02 -19.01
N ILE A 55 -8.92 8.32 -18.19
CA ILE A 55 -8.19 7.11 -18.59
C ILE A 55 -9.00 5.89 -18.14
N ASP A 56 -9.71 5.27 -19.05
CA ASP A 56 -10.62 4.15 -18.77
C ASP A 56 -9.92 2.92 -18.14
N GLU A 57 -8.62 2.79 -18.36
CA GLU A 57 -7.82 1.69 -17.81
C GLU A 57 -7.43 1.89 -16.34
N ILE A 58 -7.59 3.10 -15.78
CA ILE A 58 -7.20 3.42 -14.41
C ILE A 58 -8.39 3.44 -13.48
N THR A 59 -8.25 2.79 -12.34
CA THR A 59 -9.20 2.92 -11.22
C THR A 59 -8.43 3.31 -9.96
N MET A 60 -8.83 4.42 -9.34
CA MET A 60 -8.29 4.82 -8.04
C MET A 60 -8.75 3.86 -6.92
N ASN A 61 -7.93 3.70 -5.88
CA ASN A 61 -8.36 2.93 -4.71
C ASN A 61 -9.69 3.48 -4.15
N PRO A 62 -10.67 2.59 -3.88
CA PRO A 62 -11.97 3.02 -3.37
C PRO A 62 -11.83 3.58 -1.95
N LEU A 63 -12.66 4.56 -1.62
CA LEU A 63 -12.82 5.07 -0.26
C LEU A 63 -14.11 4.49 0.33
N ASN A 64 -14.02 4.00 1.57
CA ASN A 64 -15.22 3.56 2.28
C ASN A 64 -16.11 4.78 2.59
N PRO A 65 -17.37 4.82 2.12
CA PRO A 65 -18.28 5.94 2.38
C PRO A 65 -18.65 6.07 3.86
N ASP A 66 -18.58 4.98 4.63
CA ASP A 66 -18.89 4.95 6.07
C ASP A 66 -17.68 5.27 6.95
N GLY A 67 -16.54 5.61 6.35
CA GLY A 67 -15.29 5.89 7.03
C GLY A 67 -14.67 7.22 6.63
N ASP A 68 -13.75 7.71 7.45
CA ASP A 68 -12.95 8.89 7.19
C ASP A 68 -11.50 8.49 6.90
N ALA A 69 -11.22 8.24 5.62
CA ALA A 69 -9.92 7.77 5.17
C ALA A 69 -8.84 8.85 5.35
N ASN A 70 -7.67 8.43 5.85
CA ASN A 70 -6.51 9.31 5.98
C ASN A 70 -5.75 9.51 4.66
N ASN A 71 -6.10 8.78 3.60
CA ASN A 71 -5.46 8.82 2.27
C ASN A 71 -3.93 8.72 2.33
N TRP A 72 -3.41 7.86 3.22
CA TRP A 72 -1.97 7.67 3.42
C TRP A 72 -1.23 7.54 2.09
N LEU A 73 -1.73 6.69 1.20
CA LEU A 73 -1.23 6.53 -0.16
C LEU A 73 -2.38 6.65 -1.18
N SER A 74 -2.08 7.26 -2.31
CA SER A 74 -2.93 7.23 -3.49
C SER A 74 -2.50 6.02 -4.34
N CYS A 75 -3.41 5.08 -4.53
CA CYS A 75 -3.13 3.87 -5.28
C CYS A 75 -4.04 3.79 -6.50
N ILE A 76 -3.52 3.19 -7.56
CA ILE A 76 -4.30 2.86 -8.75
C ILE A 76 -4.24 1.37 -9.02
N THR A 77 -5.30 0.85 -9.64
CA THR A 77 -5.31 -0.46 -10.28
C THR A 77 -5.62 -0.31 -11.76
N LEU A 78 -4.93 -1.08 -12.58
CA LEU A 78 -5.16 -1.09 -14.01
C LEU A 78 -6.27 -2.09 -14.36
N LYS A 79 -7.02 -1.80 -15.39
CA LYS A 79 -8.05 -2.70 -15.93
C LYS A 79 -7.41 -4.01 -16.38
N GLU A 80 -8.12 -5.11 -16.19
CA GLU A 80 -7.68 -6.39 -16.72
C GLU A 80 -7.54 -6.33 -18.24
N GLY A 81 -6.39 -6.79 -18.75
CA GLY A 81 -6.08 -6.71 -20.18
C GLY A 81 -5.61 -5.34 -20.67
N SER A 82 -5.35 -4.38 -19.77
CA SER A 82 -4.68 -3.12 -20.16
C SER A 82 -3.36 -3.42 -20.85
N ARG A 83 -3.04 -2.65 -21.91
CA ARG A 83 -1.75 -2.69 -22.61
C ARG A 83 -0.59 -2.17 -21.76
N VAL A 84 -0.90 -1.30 -20.80
CA VAL A 84 0.04 -0.72 -19.85
C VAL A 84 0.04 -1.57 -18.58
N THR A 85 1.21 -1.88 -18.08
CA THR A 85 1.39 -2.61 -16.82
C THR A 85 1.81 -1.67 -15.68
N PRO A 86 1.66 -2.07 -14.40
CA PRO A 86 2.22 -1.30 -13.29
C PRO A 86 3.72 -1.05 -13.43
N ASN A 87 4.48 -2.01 -13.97
CA ASN A 87 5.92 -1.87 -14.20
C ASN A 87 6.22 -0.78 -15.24
N ASP A 88 5.47 -0.68 -16.34
CA ASP A 88 5.69 0.36 -17.34
C ASP A 88 5.56 1.76 -16.74
N ILE A 89 4.60 1.96 -15.83
CA ILE A 89 4.41 3.23 -15.13
C ILE A 89 5.53 3.47 -14.12
N MET A 90 5.92 2.45 -13.36
CA MET A 90 7.03 2.57 -12.40
C MET A 90 8.34 2.89 -13.11
N ASP A 91 8.64 2.22 -14.21
CA ASP A 91 9.84 2.45 -15.01
C ASP A 91 9.86 3.86 -15.63
N ALA A 92 8.71 4.35 -16.11
CA ALA A 92 8.59 5.71 -16.64
C ALA A 92 8.81 6.78 -15.55
N LEU A 93 8.32 6.55 -14.33
CA LEU A 93 8.55 7.44 -13.20
C LEU A 93 10.01 7.38 -12.71
N ASP A 94 10.59 6.18 -12.63
CA ASP A 94 11.98 5.97 -12.20
C ASP A 94 12.97 6.63 -13.18
N ALA A 95 12.71 6.58 -14.49
CA ALA A 95 13.49 7.27 -15.51
C ALA A 95 13.59 8.79 -15.29
N GLU A 96 12.61 9.36 -14.60
CA GLU A 96 12.54 10.77 -14.22
C GLU A 96 12.91 11.00 -12.74
N ASN A 97 13.54 10.00 -12.09
CA ASN A 97 13.95 10.01 -10.68
C ASN A 97 12.79 10.24 -9.71
N ILE A 98 11.63 9.66 -10.01
CA ILE A 98 10.42 9.71 -9.18
C ILE A 98 10.11 8.30 -8.68
N GLU A 99 10.17 8.11 -7.36
CA GLU A 99 9.90 6.82 -6.74
C GLU A 99 8.41 6.52 -6.70
N SER A 100 8.02 5.35 -7.20
CA SER A 100 6.70 4.74 -7.00
C SER A 100 6.87 3.29 -6.50
N ARG A 101 5.83 2.67 -6.03
CA ARG A 101 5.91 1.34 -5.42
C ARG A 101 4.79 0.43 -5.91
N PRO A 102 5.05 -0.87 -6.11
CA PRO A 102 3.97 -1.82 -6.31
C PRO A 102 3.07 -1.84 -5.06
N ILE A 103 1.82 -2.26 -5.23
CA ILE A 103 0.98 -2.63 -4.08
C ILE A 103 1.67 -3.76 -3.31
N TRP A 104 1.45 -3.84 -1.99
CA TRP A 104 2.08 -4.87 -1.14
C TRP A 104 1.77 -6.28 -1.62
N LYS A 105 2.82 -7.06 -1.77
CA LYS A 105 2.68 -8.49 -2.04
C LYS A 105 1.93 -9.14 -0.88
N PRO A 106 0.79 -9.82 -1.14
CA PRO A 106 -0.01 -10.47 -0.10
C PRO A 106 0.78 -11.49 0.71
N MET A 107 0.43 -11.65 1.97
CA MET A 107 1.13 -12.55 2.90
C MET A 107 1.15 -14.00 2.41
N HIS A 108 0.05 -14.49 1.86
CA HIS A 108 -0.04 -15.86 1.34
C HIS A 108 0.82 -16.08 0.07
N LEU A 109 1.29 -15.02 -0.58
CA LEU A 109 2.23 -15.09 -1.71
C LEU A 109 3.69 -14.92 -1.27
N GLN A 110 3.96 -14.64 0.01
CA GLN A 110 5.33 -14.54 0.51
C GLN A 110 5.97 -15.93 0.60
N PRO A 111 7.23 -16.09 0.15
CA PRO A 111 7.92 -17.39 0.16
C PRO A 111 7.96 -18.05 1.55
N ILE A 112 8.03 -17.25 2.62
CA ILE A 112 8.06 -17.75 4.01
C ILE A 112 6.76 -18.48 4.41
N TYR A 113 5.65 -18.19 3.72
CA TYR A 113 4.35 -18.83 3.94
C TYR A 113 4.00 -19.85 2.86
N ALA A 114 4.96 -20.27 2.03
CA ALA A 114 4.73 -21.30 1.04
C ALA A 114 4.26 -22.60 1.73
N GLY A 115 3.09 -23.09 1.29
CA GLY A 115 2.45 -24.27 1.88
C GLY A 115 1.55 -23.99 3.10
N ALA A 116 1.45 -22.76 3.57
CA ALA A 116 0.43 -22.38 4.56
C ALA A 116 -0.98 -22.43 3.97
N GLU A 117 -1.97 -22.61 4.84
CA GLU A 117 -3.38 -22.54 4.42
C GLU A 117 -3.82 -21.09 4.24
N PHE A 118 -4.55 -20.83 3.16
CA PHE A 118 -5.18 -19.55 2.88
C PHE A 118 -6.62 -19.75 2.45
N PHE A 119 -7.55 -19.07 3.10
CA PHE A 119 -8.98 -19.15 2.84
C PHE A 119 -9.46 -17.89 2.13
N MET A 120 -10.13 -18.07 0.99
CA MET A 120 -10.74 -16.96 0.25
C MET A 120 -12.13 -16.63 0.81
N ALA A 121 -12.67 -15.46 0.43
CA ALA A 121 -13.96 -14.99 0.92
C ALA A 121 -15.14 -15.90 0.55
N ASP A 122 -15.03 -16.68 -0.52
CA ASP A 122 -16.00 -17.68 -0.96
C ASP A 122 -15.89 -19.04 -0.22
N GLY A 123 -14.97 -19.13 0.75
CA GLY A 123 -14.70 -20.34 1.53
C GLY A 123 -13.79 -21.34 0.82
N GLN A 124 -13.33 -21.07 -0.39
CA GLN A 124 -12.35 -21.92 -1.06
C GLN A 124 -10.98 -21.80 -0.39
N GLN A 125 -10.32 -22.94 -0.25
CA GLN A 125 -8.96 -23.01 0.26
C GLN A 125 -7.96 -22.96 -0.90
N LEU A 126 -7.04 -22.00 -0.85
CA LEU A 126 -5.93 -21.90 -1.79
C LEU A 126 -4.68 -22.59 -1.18
N ASN A 127 -4.05 -23.46 -1.96
CA ASN A 127 -2.76 -24.00 -1.59
C ASN A 127 -1.65 -23.05 -2.06
N THR A 128 -1.07 -22.31 -1.14
CA THR A 128 -0.04 -21.31 -1.44
C THR A 128 1.23 -21.86 -2.08
N ALA A 129 1.50 -23.17 -1.91
CA ALA A 129 2.63 -23.84 -2.58
C ALA A 129 2.43 -24.02 -4.09
N LYS A 130 1.20 -23.91 -4.59
CA LYS A 130 0.86 -24.06 -6.01
C LYS A 130 0.78 -22.71 -6.75
N VAL A 131 0.80 -21.61 -6.03
CA VAL A 131 0.83 -20.27 -6.64
C VAL A 131 2.23 -20.05 -7.21
N LYS A 132 2.37 -20.18 -8.51
CA LYS A 132 3.64 -19.88 -9.19
C LYS A 132 3.81 -18.37 -9.34
N GLY A 133 5.05 -17.94 -9.20
CA GLY A 133 5.39 -16.51 -9.29
C GLY A 133 5.19 -15.90 -10.68
N ASP A 134 5.67 -14.74 -10.83
CA ASP A 134 5.60 -13.67 -11.84
C ASP A 134 5.21 -13.97 -13.31
N ASN A 135 5.11 -15.20 -13.76
CA ASN A 135 4.83 -15.56 -15.14
C ASN A 135 3.38 -15.98 -15.45
N GLY A 136 2.45 -15.71 -14.57
CA GLY A 136 1.05 -15.47 -14.96
C GLY A 136 0.11 -16.64 -15.15
N GLU A 137 0.51 -17.91 -15.22
CA GLU A 137 -0.42 -18.99 -15.57
C GLU A 137 -1.23 -19.58 -14.41
N ASP A 138 -0.79 -19.40 -13.15
CA ASP A 138 -1.49 -19.85 -11.94
C ASP A 138 -1.56 -18.76 -10.86
N TRP A 139 -1.94 -17.55 -11.26
CA TRP A 139 -2.14 -16.49 -10.29
C TRP A 139 -3.28 -16.81 -9.34
N ASP A 140 -3.00 -16.52 -8.10
CA ASP A 140 -3.97 -16.42 -7.04
C ASP A 140 -5.19 -15.59 -7.48
N ARG A 141 -6.38 -16.19 -7.43
CA ARG A 141 -7.65 -15.53 -7.74
C ARG A 141 -8.20 -14.72 -6.58
N SER A 142 -7.43 -14.55 -5.50
CA SER A 142 -7.83 -13.68 -4.40
C SER A 142 -7.88 -12.22 -4.84
N VAL A 143 -8.74 -11.45 -4.20
CA VAL A 143 -8.82 -10.00 -4.44
C VAL A 143 -7.47 -9.32 -4.17
N SER A 144 -6.76 -9.76 -3.12
CA SER A 144 -5.46 -9.19 -2.78
C SER A 144 -4.37 -9.53 -3.80
N GLY A 145 -4.36 -10.74 -4.35
CA GLY A 145 -3.45 -11.13 -5.42
C GLY A 145 -3.73 -10.38 -6.71
N ASP A 146 -5.01 -10.20 -7.07
CA ASP A 146 -5.41 -9.40 -8.23
C ASP A 146 -5.00 -7.94 -8.10
N ILE A 147 -5.25 -7.30 -6.96
CA ILE A 147 -4.83 -5.92 -6.69
C ILE A 147 -3.30 -5.79 -6.73
N PHE A 148 -2.55 -6.76 -6.18
CA PHE A 148 -1.09 -6.75 -6.23
C PHE A 148 -0.58 -6.81 -7.67
N ARG A 149 -1.15 -7.66 -8.50
CA ARG A 149 -0.75 -7.84 -9.91
C ARG A 149 -0.98 -6.61 -10.77
N ARG A 150 -2.08 -5.90 -10.54
CA ARG A 150 -2.55 -4.80 -11.39
C ARG A 150 -2.37 -3.41 -10.78
N GLY A 151 -1.88 -3.32 -9.55
CA GLY A 151 -1.87 -2.08 -8.80
C GLY A 151 -0.48 -1.52 -8.52
N LEU A 152 -0.44 -0.22 -8.33
CA LEU A 152 0.73 0.50 -7.84
C LEU A 152 0.34 1.68 -6.96
N CYS A 153 1.28 2.09 -6.10
CA CYS A 153 1.18 3.26 -5.25
C CYS A 153 1.87 4.44 -5.93
N LEU A 154 1.14 5.52 -6.13
CA LEU A 154 1.66 6.77 -6.67
C LEU A 154 2.36 7.60 -5.58
N PRO A 155 3.32 8.46 -5.94
CA PRO A 155 3.96 9.39 -5.02
C PRO A 155 2.92 10.20 -4.25
N SER A 156 2.93 10.12 -2.94
CA SER A 156 1.90 10.72 -2.08
C SER A 156 2.50 11.52 -0.92
N ASP A 157 3.71 12.07 -1.07
CA ASP A 157 4.32 12.92 -0.06
C ASP A 157 3.62 14.28 0.01
N ILE A 158 3.29 14.73 1.22
CA ILE A 158 2.68 16.05 1.47
C ILE A 158 3.60 17.23 1.14
N LYS A 159 4.88 16.97 0.90
CA LYS A 159 5.86 17.97 0.48
C LYS A 159 5.92 18.15 -1.03
N ASN A 160 5.26 17.30 -1.81
CA ASN A 160 5.18 17.48 -3.25
C ASN A 160 4.54 18.84 -3.57
N THR A 161 5.23 19.60 -4.39
CA THR A 161 4.70 20.87 -4.93
C THR A 161 3.66 20.61 -6.01
N GLN A 162 2.94 21.64 -6.42
CA GLN A 162 2.01 21.52 -7.56
C GLN A 162 2.73 21.16 -8.87
N GLU A 163 3.96 21.64 -9.04
CA GLU A 163 4.82 21.31 -10.18
C GLU A 163 5.21 19.83 -10.17
N ASP A 164 5.61 19.31 -9.00
CA ASP A 164 5.92 17.88 -8.83
C ASP A 164 4.68 17.02 -9.16
N MET A 165 3.53 17.37 -8.63
CA MET A 165 2.28 16.65 -8.87
C MET A 165 1.90 16.66 -10.35
N GLN A 166 2.02 17.82 -11.02
CA GLN A 166 1.73 17.93 -12.45
C GLN A 166 2.69 17.05 -13.27
N ARG A 167 3.99 17.07 -12.96
CA ARG A 167 4.99 16.24 -13.63
C ARG A 167 4.70 14.75 -13.47
N ILE A 168 4.36 14.30 -12.25
CA ILE A 168 3.99 12.90 -12.00
C ILE A 168 2.78 12.51 -12.85
N ILE A 169 1.74 13.33 -12.84
CA ILE A 169 0.51 13.09 -13.61
C ILE A 169 0.79 13.00 -15.10
N GLU A 170 1.60 13.90 -15.65
CA GLU A 170 1.97 13.91 -17.07
C GLU A 170 2.71 12.65 -17.50
N ILE A 171 3.64 12.15 -16.67
CA ILE A 171 4.36 10.89 -16.92
C ILE A 171 3.38 9.71 -16.93
N VAL A 172 2.53 9.60 -15.91
CA VAL A 172 1.52 8.53 -15.84
C VAL A 172 0.62 8.57 -17.07
N ARG A 173 0.08 9.73 -17.42
CA ARG A 173 -0.76 9.90 -18.62
C ARG A 173 0.00 9.57 -19.90
N GLY A 174 1.29 9.85 -19.93
CA GLY A 174 2.17 9.54 -21.08
C GLY A 174 2.21 8.06 -21.42
N CYS A 175 2.08 7.17 -20.45
CA CYS A 175 2.09 5.72 -20.66
C CYS A 175 0.85 5.22 -21.44
N PHE A 176 -0.23 5.99 -21.48
CA PHE A 176 -1.51 5.61 -22.11
C PHE A 176 -1.76 6.25 -23.50
N LYS A 177 -0.79 6.98 -24.04
CA LYS A 177 -0.88 7.63 -25.38
C LYS A 177 -0.51 6.75 -26.55
#